data_35158950ac3dac789c1c92113f77fb32
#
_entry.id   35158950ac3dac789c1c92113f77fb32
#
_cell.length_a   1.000
_cell.length_b   1.000
_cell.length_c   1.000
_cell.angle_alpha   90.00
_cell.angle_beta   90.00
_cell.angle_gamma   90.00
#
_symmetry.space_group_name_H-M   'P 1'
#
loop_
_entity.id
_entity.type
_entity.pdbx_description
1 polymer ?
#
loop_
_entity_poly.entity_id
_entity_poly.type
_entity_poly.pdbx_seq_one_letter_code
_entity_poly.pdbx_strand_id
1 'polypeptide(L)'
;MPDLFDPLTLRGVTFANRIGVSPMCMYCAGDDGKPTDWHLAHLLQRAIGGAGMVMAEATAITADGRITPGDLGLWEDGQIAGHARLAAAIAHAGAVPAIQLGHAGRKASRLPAWHEGPADPGWEVVSASDQPVGHFAAPRALTEAEVAAIPALFAASARRAVAAGYRLIEIHAAHGYLLHQFLSPIANRRNDRWGGDFDGRARLTLEVVQAVRAALPAEIPLSLRVSHTDWIEGGWTTAETVELARRAKVAGVDIVDVSSGGIDPQRQKIPVAPLYQVPGAVAVREGTGVAVAAVGLITEPEQAQALVTEGKADMVLLARALLRDPYWPMRAAVALGRAGAVKAPPQYDRGWNGIGKFGMRFETGAPFPPL
;
A
#
# COMPACT_ATOMS: atom_id res chain seq x y z
N MET A 1 23.25 9.67 -8.90
CA MET A 1 21.87 9.20 -8.76
C MET A 1 21.65 8.77 -7.32
N PRO A 2 20.46 8.80 -6.78
CA PRO A 2 20.21 8.40 -5.40
C PRO A 2 20.50 6.92 -5.17
N ASP A 3 20.86 6.61 -3.93
CA ASP A 3 21.08 5.25 -3.42
C ASP A 3 19.82 4.75 -2.68
N LEU A 4 19.67 3.44 -2.51
CA LEU A 4 18.55 2.84 -1.78
C LEU A 4 18.42 3.36 -0.33
N PHE A 5 19.55 3.70 0.28
CA PHE A 5 19.63 4.19 1.66
C PHE A 5 19.65 5.72 1.76
N ASP A 6 19.64 6.44 0.64
CA ASP A 6 19.52 7.90 0.66
C ASP A 6 18.09 8.32 1.05
N PRO A 7 17.93 9.43 1.77
CA PRO A 7 16.62 9.92 2.13
C PRO A 7 15.80 10.29 0.90
N LEU A 8 14.48 10.22 1.05
CA LEU A 8 13.49 10.73 0.10
C LEU A 8 12.61 11.74 0.82
N THR A 9 12.44 12.92 0.25
CA THR A 9 11.50 13.92 0.80
C THR A 9 10.34 14.12 -0.16
N LEU A 10 9.14 13.94 0.36
CA LEU A 10 7.89 14.28 -0.31
C LEU A 10 7.15 15.30 0.55
N ARG A 11 6.90 16.49 -0.01
CA ARG A 11 6.34 17.63 0.74
C ARG A 11 7.13 17.91 2.05
N GLY A 12 6.46 17.89 3.20
CA GLY A 12 7.06 18.11 4.52
C GLY A 12 7.49 16.81 5.23
N VAL A 13 7.60 15.68 4.53
CA VAL A 13 7.94 14.38 5.13
C VAL A 13 9.19 13.81 4.49
N THR A 14 10.21 13.52 5.32
CA THR A 14 11.45 12.87 4.89
C THR A 14 11.49 11.43 5.39
N PHE A 15 11.60 10.50 4.46
CA PHE A 15 11.86 9.08 4.69
C PHE A 15 13.36 8.87 4.82
N ALA A 16 13.82 8.16 5.86
CA ALA A 16 15.24 7.97 6.14
C ALA A 16 15.97 7.15 5.07
N ASN A 17 15.26 6.33 4.35
CA ASN A 17 15.73 5.57 3.19
C ASN A 17 14.55 5.28 2.25
N ARG A 18 14.82 4.62 1.12
CA ARG A 18 13.84 4.35 0.05
C ARG A 18 13.20 2.96 0.13
N ILE A 19 13.20 2.34 1.32
CA ILE A 19 12.62 1.03 1.58
C ILE A 19 11.34 1.20 2.37
N GLY A 20 10.21 0.82 1.78
CA GLY A 20 8.90 0.87 2.42
C GLY A 20 8.31 -0.52 2.67
N VAL A 21 7.58 -0.67 3.76
CA VAL A 21 6.71 -1.82 4.01
C VAL A 21 5.43 -1.62 3.22
N SER A 22 5.16 -2.53 2.27
CA SER A 22 3.90 -2.56 1.51
C SER A 22 2.73 -2.87 2.45
N PRO A 23 1.54 -2.30 2.25
CA PRO A 23 0.37 -2.62 3.05
C PRO A 23 -0.03 -4.09 2.85
N MET A 24 -0.20 -4.82 3.96
CA MET A 24 -0.50 -6.25 3.96
C MET A 24 -1.55 -6.55 5.01
N CYS A 25 -2.74 -7.02 4.58
CA CYS A 25 -3.84 -7.34 5.48
C CYS A 25 -3.48 -8.50 6.40
N MET A 26 -3.67 -8.30 7.70
CA MET A 26 -3.39 -9.28 8.74
C MET A 26 -4.66 -10.01 9.20
N TYR A 27 -5.85 -9.45 8.91
CA TYR A 27 -7.16 -10.01 9.27
C TYR A 27 -7.27 -10.37 10.76
N CYS A 28 -6.77 -9.52 11.63
CA CYS A 28 -6.73 -9.74 13.07
C CYS A 28 -7.16 -8.50 13.88
N ALA A 29 -7.87 -7.57 13.26
CA ALA A 29 -8.54 -6.49 13.96
C ALA A 29 -9.71 -7.03 14.79
N GLY A 30 -10.16 -6.23 15.78
CA GLY A 30 -11.42 -6.49 16.47
C GLY A 30 -12.61 -6.31 15.53
N ASP A 31 -13.79 -6.81 15.90
CA ASP A 31 -15.03 -6.66 15.12
C ASP A 31 -15.39 -5.20 14.88
N ASP A 32 -14.91 -4.30 15.73
CA ASP A 32 -15.03 -2.85 15.62
C ASP A 32 -13.95 -2.20 14.71
N GLY A 33 -13.15 -2.99 14.03
CA GLY A 33 -12.08 -2.53 13.12
C GLY A 33 -10.87 -1.92 13.83
N LYS A 34 -10.75 -2.03 15.15
CA LYS A 34 -9.63 -1.46 15.91
C LYS A 34 -8.38 -2.32 15.84
N PRO A 35 -7.20 -1.70 15.80
CA PRO A 35 -5.93 -2.40 15.87
C PRO A 35 -5.78 -3.22 17.16
N THR A 36 -5.14 -4.38 17.05
CA THR A 36 -4.76 -5.25 18.15
C THR A 36 -3.25 -5.20 18.41
N ASP A 37 -2.79 -5.90 19.45
CA ASP A 37 -1.35 -6.04 19.73
C ASP A 37 -0.59 -6.76 18.62
N TRP A 38 -1.26 -7.58 17.79
CA TRP A 38 -0.66 -8.17 16.61
C TRP A 38 -0.18 -7.09 15.62
N HIS A 39 -1.03 -6.12 15.32
CA HIS A 39 -0.67 -5.01 14.42
C HIS A 39 0.51 -4.22 14.97
N LEU A 40 0.52 -3.95 16.29
CA LEU A 40 1.64 -3.27 16.94
C LEU A 40 2.94 -4.05 16.78
N ALA A 41 2.94 -5.34 17.13
CA ALA A 41 4.12 -6.20 17.02
C ALA A 41 4.60 -6.30 15.54
N HIS A 42 3.65 -6.52 14.62
CA HIS A 42 3.91 -6.64 13.20
C HIS A 42 4.58 -5.40 12.61
N LEU A 43 3.98 -4.22 12.81
CA LEU A 43 4.47 -2.97 12.20
C LEU A 43 5.74 -2.46 12.89
N LEU A 44 5.80 -2.53 14.23
CA LEU A 44 6.94 -2.07 15.01
C LEU A 44 8.22 -2.84 14.68
N GLN A 45 8.14 -4.17 14.50
CA GLN A 45 9.33 -4.97 14.13
C GLN A 45 9.96 -4.49 12.82
N ARG A 46 9.18 -4.09 11.83
CA ARG A 46 9.67 -3.62 10.54
C ARG A 46 10.24 -2.21 10.61
N ALA A 47 9.69 -1.36 11.48
CA ALA A 47 10.26 -0.06 11.79
C ALA A 47 11.61 -0.21 12.50
N ILE A 48 11.69 -1.08 13.53
CA ILE A 48 12.94 -1.44 14.22
C ILE A 48 13.96 -2.05 13.23
N GLY A 49 13.47 -2.84 12.25
CA GLY A 49 14.28 -3.44 11.19
C GLY A 49 14.85 -2.46 10.18
N GLY A 50 14.50 -1.17 10.28
CA GLY A 50 15.12 -0.09 9.55
C GLY A 50 14.43 0.29 8.24
N ALA A 51 13.17 -0.10 8.02
CA ALA A 51 12.39 0.43 6.91
C ALA A 51 12.20 1.95 7.05
N GLY A 52 12.36 2.72 5.97
CA GLY A 52 12.15 4.16 5.98
C GLY A 52 10.68 4.57 6.09
N MET A 53 9.79 3.66 5.67
CA MET A 53 8.33 3.81 5.77
C MET A 53 7.68 2.50 6.20
N VAL A 54 6.72 2.56 7.11
CA VAL A 54 5.89 1.40 7.49
C VAL A 54 4.43 1.76 7.27
N MET A 55 3.80 1.08 6.31
CA MET A 55 2.42 1.31 5.95
C MET A 55 1.50 0.28 6.62
N ALA A 56 0.53 0.79 7.39
CA ALA A 56 -0.56 -0.02 7.89
C ALA A 56 -1.41 -0.56 6.72
N GLU A 57 -1.96 -1.75 6.91
CA GLU A 57 -2.75 -2.47 5.92
C GLU A 57 -3.93 -1.69 5.38
N ALA A 58 -4.56 -2.22 4.32
CA ALA A 58 -5.80 -1.67 3.80
C ALA A 58 -6.82 -1.48 4.93
N THR A 59 -7.13 -0.22 5.22
CA THR A 59 -7.97 0.21 6.33
C THR A 59 -9.28 0.73 5.76
N ALA A 60 -10.38 0.12 6.16
CA ALA A 60 -11.68 0.38 5.58
C ALA A 60 -12.22 1.76 5.98
N ILE A 61 -12.79 2.48 4.99
CA ILE A 61 -13.43 3.79 5.17
C ILE A 61 -14.90 3.69 5.62
N THR A 62 -15.47 2.49 5.58
CA THR A 62 -16.81 2.13 6.08
C THR A 62 -16.77 0.71 6.64
N ALA A 63 -17.69 0.36 7.51
CA ALA A 63 -17.72 -0.97 8.12
C ALA A 63 -17.97 -2.08 7.08
N ASP A 64 -18.82 -1.84 6.09
CA ASP A 64 -19.12 -2.75 4.98
C ASP A 64 -18.02 -2.75 3.90
N GLY A 65 -17.10 -1.79 3.92
CA GLY A 65 -15.94 -1.74 3.04
C GLY A 65 -14.79 -2.68 3.42
N ARG A 66 -14.89 -3.43 4.50
CA ARG A 66 -13.87 -4.42 4.92
C ARG A 66 -13.86 -5.64 3.98
N ILE A 67 -12.68 -6.23 3.79
CA ILE A 67 -12.53 -7.51 3.08
C ILE A 67 -13.11 -8.62 3.96
N THR A 68 -12.72 -8.62 5.25
CA THR A 68 -13.15 -9.59 6.28
C THR A 68 -13.57 -8.87 7.54
N PRO A 69 -14.27 -9.53 8.50
CA PRO A 69 -14.53 -8.94 9.82
C PRO A 69 -13.27 -8.49 10.56
N GLY A 70 -12.13 -9.13 10.29
CA GLY A 70 -10.85 -8.85 10.93
C GLY A 70 -10.02 -7.75 10.27
N ASP A 71 -10.56 -6.97 9.34
CA ASP A 71 -9.85 -5.85 8.73
C ASP A 71 -9.83 -4.62 9.64
N LEU A 72 -8.75 -3.83 9.55
CA LEU A 72 -8.69 -2.50 10.14
C LEU A 72 -9.73 -1.57 9.53
N GLY A 73 -10.25 -0.67 10.37
CA GLY A 73 -11.17 0.39 9.97
C GLY A 73 -10.78 1.75 10.54
N LEU A 74 -11.19 2.80 9.83
CA LEU A 74 -11.04 4.19 10.28
C LEU A 74 -12.24 5.02 9.87
N TRP A 75 -13.44 4.45 10.00
CA TRP A 75 -14.70 5.08 9.63
C TRP A 75 -15.33 5.91 10.75
N GLU A 76 -14.85 5.78 12.00
CA GLU A 76 -15.36 6.53 13.16
C GLU A 76 -14.22 6.97 14.09
N ASP A 77 -14.49 7.98 14.91
CA ASP A 77 -13.49 8.59 15.78
C ASP A 77 -13.01 7.66 16.90
N GLY A 78 -13.85 6.69 17.32
CA GLY A 78 -13.50 5.68 18.31
C GLY A 78 -12.32 4.77 17.91
N GLN A 79 -11.94 4.76 16.63
CA GLN A 79 -10.81 4.00 16.11
C GLN A 79 -9.48 4.76 16.14
N ILE A 80 -9.51 6.11 16.28
CA ILE A 80 -8.30 6.97 16.22
C ILE A 80 -7.26 6.56 17.26
N ALA A 81 -7.67 6.30 18.50
CA ALA A 81 -6.74 6.00 19.60
C ALA A 81 -5.90 4.73 19.33
N GLY A 82 -6.50 3.67 18.76
CA GLY A 82 -5.78 2.46 18.37
C GLY A 82 -4.75 2.71 17.29
N HIS A 83 -5.13 3.45 16.25
CA HIS A 83 -4.23 3.85 15.18
C HIS A 83 -3.12 4.80 15.66
N ALA A 84 -3.40 5.71 16.60
CA ALA A 84 -2.40 6.61 17.18
C ALA A 84 -1.28 5.84 17.90
N ARG A 85 -1.63 4.76 18.60
CA ARG A 85 -0.65 3.87 19.23
C ARG A 85 0.29 3.24 18.19
N LEU A 86 -0.24 2.80 17.04
CA LEU A 86 0.57 2.24 15.95
C LEU A 86 1.48 3.30 15.33
N ALA A 87 0.92 4.44 14.95
CA ALA A 87 1.67 5.52 14.32
C ALA A 87 2.79 6.05 15.23
N ALA A 88 2.51 6.23 16.51
CA ALA A 88 3.51 6.66 17.49
C ALA A 88 4.65 5.65 17.64
N ALA A 89 4.35 4.35 17.70
CA ALA A 89 5.35 3.30 17.83
C ALA A 89 6.27 3.23 16.59
N ILE A 90 5.70 3.34 15.37
CA ILE A 90 6.45 3.37 14.11
C ILE A 90 7.37 4.60 14.08
N ALA A 91 6.83 5.79 14.39
CA ALA A 91 7.59 7.04 14.40
C ALA A 91 8.72 7.03 15.44
N HIS A 92 8.46 6.49 16.64
CA HIS A 92 9.48 6.35 17.70
C HIS A 92 10.64 5.44 17.27
N ALA A 93 10.37 4.44 16.46
CA ALA A 93 11.40 3.55 15.88
C ALA A 93 12.15 4.18 14.68
N GLY A 94 11.80 5.41 14.26
CA GLY A 94 12.50 6.16 13.23
C GLY A 94 11.95 5.98 11.80
N ALA A 95 10.86 5.24 11.62
CA ALA A 95 10.19 5.10 10.32
C ALA A 95 9.04 6.11 10.16
N VAL A 96 8.69 6.43 8.93
CA VAL A 96 7.49 7.23 8.62
C VAL A 96 6.25 6.33 8.74
N PRO A 97 5.30 6.65 9.65
CA PRO A 97 4.03 5.93 9.73
C PRO A 97 3.13 6.32 8.55
N ALA A 98 2.72 5.32 7.79
CA ALA A 98 1.82 5.45 6.65
C ALA A 98 0.59 4.56 6.81
N ILE A 99 -0.50 4.88 6.11
CA ILE A 99 -1.74 4.11 6.14
C ILE A 99 -2.36 4.05 4.75
N GLN A 100 -2.89 2.88 4.36
CA GLN A 100 -3.64 2.71 3.15
C GLN A 100 -5.15 2.73 3.46
N LEU A 101 -5.90 3.67 2.85
CA LEU A 101 -7.34 3.77 2.96
C LEU A 101 -8.01 3.10 1.76
N GLY A 102 -9.07 2.32 2.01
CA GLY A 102 -9.72 1.58 0.94
C GLY A 102 -11.15 1.16 1.26
N HIS A 103 -11.77 0.53 0.26
CA HIS A 103 -13.06 -0.13 0.35
C HIS A 103 -13.03 -1.36 -0.55
N ALA A 104 -13.34 -2.52 -0.01
CA ALA A 104 -13.18 -3.79 -0.73
C ALA A 104 -14.16 -3.95 -1.92
N GLY A 105 -15.27 -3.23 -1.92
CA GLY A 105 -16.26 -3.34 -2.99
C GLY A 105 -16.75 -4.78 -3.11
N ARG A 106 -16.85 -5.32 -4.33
CA ARG A 106 -17.33 -6.70 -4.59
C ARG A 106 -16.44 -7.81 -4.01
N LYS A 107 -15.31 -7.45 -3.41
CA LYS A 107 -14.41 -8.39 -2.71
C LYS A 107 -14.55 -8.31 -1.20
N ALA A 108 -15.53 -7.58 -0.69
CA ALA A 108 -15.88 -7.50 0.71
C ALA A 108 -16.59 -8.75 1.23
N SER A 109 -16.86 -8.79 2.52
CA SER A 109 -17.71 -9.79 3.17
C SER A 109 -17.19 -11.22 3.00
N ARG A 110 -15.90 -11.45 3.31
CA ARG A 110 -15.21 -12.72 3.15
C ARG A 110 -14.62 -13.20 4.47
N LEU A 111 -14.35 -14.50 4.54
CA LEU A 111 -13.48 -15.05 5.59
C LEU A 111 -12.00 -14.82 5.25
N PRO A 112 -11.12 -14.73 6.26
CA PRO A 112 -9.67 -14.76 6.05
C PRO A 112 -9.24 -15.99 5.23
N ALA A 113 -8.18 -15.84 4.44
CA ALA A 113 -7.75 -16.86 3.49
C ALA A 113 -7.34 -18.23 4.10
N TRP A 114 -7.09 -18.27 5.40
CA TRP A 114 -6.77 -19.50 6.13
C TRP A 114 -7.98 -20.18 6.79
N HIS A 115 -9.20 -19.64 6.61
CA HIS A 115 -10.42 -20.30 7.03
C HIS A 115 -10.97 -21.19 5.92
N GLU A 116 -11.23 -22.43 6.27
CA GLU A 116 -11.97 -23.36 5.42
C GLU A 116 -13.48 -23.24 5.73
N GLY A 117 -14.30 -23.16 4.69
CA GLY A 117 -15.75 -23.13 4.82
C GLY A 117 -16.43 -22.08 3.95
N PRO A 118 -17.76 -22.01 3.97
CA PRO A 118 -18.49 -21.03 3.18
C PRO A 118 -18.14 -19.61 3.65
N ALA A 119 -17.90 -18.73 2.69
CA ALA A 119 -17.75 -17.31 2.96
C ALA A 119 -19.14 -16.74 3.28
N ASP A 120 -19.44 -16.57 4.53
CA ASP A 120 -20.62 -15.84 4.98
C ASP A 120 -20.30 -15.02 6.22
N PRO A 121 -19.80 -13.82 6.07
CA PRO A 121 -19.74 -12.85 7.14
C PRO A 121 -20.95 -11.90 7.19
N GLY A 122 -21.92 -12.03 6.31
CA GLY A 122 -23.24 -11.52 6.54
C GLY A 122 -23.52 -10.05 6.29
N TRP A 123 -22.72 -9.28 5.50
CA TRP A 123 -23.15 -7.94 5.06
C TRP A 123 -23.27 -7.83 3.54
N GLU A 124 -24.08 -6.89 3.10
CA GLU A 124 -24.30 -6.62 1.67
C GLU A 124 -23.02 -6.18 1.00
N VAL A 125 -22.74 -6.76 -0.17
CA VAL A 125 -21.56 -6.44 -0.97
C VAL A 125 -21.98 -5.47 -2.08
N VAL A 126 -21.22 -4.39 -2.25
CA VAL A 126 -21.49 -3.35 -3.25
C VAL A 126 -20.34 -3.21 -4.24
N SER A 127 -20.64 -2.69 -5.45
CA SER A 127 -19.63 -2.50 -6.50
C SER A 127 -20.03 -1.38 -7.46
N ALA A 128 -19.15 -1.10 -8.43
CA ALA A 128 -19.48 -0.25 -9.58
C ALA A 128 -20.70 -0.76 -10.35
N SER A 129 -20.82 -2.09 -10.51
CA SER A 129 -21.90 -2.78 -11.20
C SER A 129 -22.22 -4.09 -10.49
N ASP A 130 -23.30 -4.74 -10.86
CA ASP A 130 -23.78 -6.03 -10.34
C ASP A 130 -22.96 -7.25 -10.84
N GLN A 131 -21.79 -7.00 -11.43
CA GLN A 131 -20.94 -8.03 -12.01
C GLN A 131 -20.22 -8.83 -10.91
N PRO A 132 -20.53 -10.13 -10.73
CA PRO A 132 -19.82 -10.97 -9.77
C PRO A 132 -18.36 -11.21 -10.21
N VAL A 133 -17.53 -11.66 -9.30
CA VAL A 133 -16.15 -12.10 -9.58
C VAL A 133 -15.91 -13.48 -8.96
N GLY A 134 -15.54 -14.43 -9.80
CA GLY A 134 -15.31 -15.81 -9.36
C GLY A 134 -16.52 -16.41 -8.65
N HIS A 135 -16.32 -16.91 -7.46
CA HIS A 135 -17.36 -17.54 -6.60
C HIS A 135 -17.82 -16.63 -5.46
N PHE A 136 -17.51 -15.34 -5.52
CA PHE A 136 -17.94 -14.38 -4.49
C PHE A 136 -19.42 -14.03 -4.64
N ALA A 137 -20.01 -13.53 -3.55
CA ALA A 137 -21.37 -13.05 -3.57
C ALA A 137 -21.57 -11.99 -4.68
N ALA A 138 -22.69 -12.07 -5.38
CA ALA A 138 -23.03 -11.07 -6.38
C ALA A 138 -23.22 -9.70 -5.69
N PRO A 139 -22.52 -8.66 -6.13
CA PRO A 139 -22.65 -7.34 -5.52
C PRO A 139 -23.92 -6.64 -6.02
N ARG A 140 -24.46 -5.73 -5.20
CA ARG A 140 -25.38 -4.72 -5.67
C ARG A 140 -24.57 -3.57 -6.31
N ALA A 141 -25.05 -3.08 -7.45
CA ALA A 141 -24.51 -1.84 -8.03
C ALA A 141 -24.82 -0.64 -7.10
N LEU A 142 -23.81 0.17 -6.82
CA LEU A 142 -24.01 1.42 -6.09
C LEU A 142 -24.91 2.39 -6.89
N THR A 143 -25.82 3.04 -6.21
CA THR A 143 -26.61 4.16 -6.77
C THR A 143 -25.71 5.37 -7.02
N GLU A 144 -26.15 6.30 -7.87
CA GLU A 144 -25.39 7.54 -8.13
C GLU A 144 -25.16 8.36 -6.85
N ALA A 145 -26.13 8.39 -5.94
CA ALA A 145 -26.02 9.08 -4.66
C ALA A 145 -24.95 8.44 -3.75
N GLU A 146 -24.91 7.11 -3.69
CA GLU A 146 -23.87 6.38 -2.94
C GLU A 146 -22.47 6.61 -3.54
N VAL A 147 -22.34 6.57 -4.87
CA VAL A 147 -21.06 6.86 -5.54
C VAL A 147 -20.60 8.28 -5.23
N ALA A 148 -21.50 9.26 -5.31
CA ALA A 148 -21.20 10.66 -5.02
C ALA A 148 -20.77 10.90 -3.55
N ALA A 149 -21.15 10.03 -2.61
CA ALA A 149 -20.75 10.13 -1.20
C ALA A 149 -19.35 9.58 -0.93
N ILE A 150 -18.81 8.68 -1.76
CA ILE A 150 -17.51 7.99 -1.53
C ILE A 150 -16.35 8.97 -1.30
N PRO A 151 -16.17 10.07 -2.07
CA PRO A 151 -15.08 11.00 -1.84
C PRO A 151 -15.07 11.61 -0.43
N ALA A 152 -16.25 11.90 0.13
CA ALA A 152 -16.39 12.44 1.47
C ALA A 152 -16.01 11.43 2.56
N LEU A 153 -16.30 10.14 2.36
CA LEU A 153 -15.92 9.04 3.26
C LEU A 153 -14.40 8.86 3.30
N PHE A 154 -13.73 8.84 2.15
CA PHE A 154 -12.26 8.83 2.10
C PHE A 154 -11.65 10.05 2.78
N ALA A 155 -12.15 11.24 2.52
CA ALA A 155 -11.67 12.47 3.14
C ALA A 155 -11.87 12.48 4.66
N ALA A 156 -12.97 11.93 5.18
CA ALA A 156 -13.19 11.78 6.60
C ALA A 156 -12.19 10.83 7.26
N SER A 157 -11.95 9.67 6.65
CA SER A 157 -10.94 8.71 7.12
C SER A 157 -9.53 9.27 7.03
N ALA A 158 -9.20 10.05 5.99
CA ALA A 158 -7.91 10.72 5.88
C ALA A 158 -7.66 11.74 7.00
N ARG A 159 -8.69 12.53 7.39
CA ARG A 159 -8.57 13.43 8.57
C ARG A 159 -8.31 12.65 9.85
N ARG A 160 -9.02 11.53 10.07
CA ARG A 160 -8.77 10.66 11.23
C ARG A 160 -7.37 10.06 11.23
N ALA A 161 -6.87 9.67 10.04
CA ALA A 161 -5.51 9.16 9.90
C ALA A 161 -4.45 10.20 10.29
N VAL A 162 -4.62 11.45 9.87
CA VAL A 162 -3.74 12.56 10.29
C VAL A 162 -3.86 12.81 11.80
N ALA A 163 -5.07 12.80 12.35
CA ALA A 163 -5.30 12.94 13.80
C ALA A 163 -4.66 11.79 14.60
N ALA A 164 -4.60 10.59 14.04
CA ALA A 164 -3.88 9.45 14.61
C ALA A 164 -2.35 9.54 14.48
N GLY A 165 -1.81 10.51 13.73
CA GLY A 165 -0.37 10.72 13.59
C GLY A 165 0.27 10.07 12.37
N TYR A 166 -0.49 9.54 11.41
CA TYR A 166 0.07 9.09 10.14
C TYR A 166 0.60 10.26 9.31
N ARG A 167 1.72 10.05 8.63
CA ARG A 167 2.46 11.07 7.90
C ARG A 167 2.50 10.84 6.38
N LEU A 168 1.93 9.75 5.89
CA LEU A 168 1.60 9.50 4.49
C LEU A 168 0.27 8.78 4.43
N ILE A 169 -0.62 9.27 3.57
CA ILE A 169 -1.93 8.66 3.32
C ILE A 169 -1.91 8.07 1.91
N GLU A 170 -2.28 6.81 1.79
CA GLU A 170 -2.42 6.14 0.50
C GLU A 170 -3.89 5.84 0.20
N ILE A 171 -4.33 6.17 -1.02
CA ILE A 171 -5.63 5.78 -1.55
C ILE A 171 -5.46 4.45 -2.29
N HIS A 172 -6.22 3.44 -1.91
CA HIS A 172 -6.20 2.13 -2.58
C HIS A 172 -7.12 2.10 -3.79
N ALA A 173 -6.55 2.24 -4.99
CA ALA A 173 -7.24 2.15 -6.27
C ALA A 173 -6.75 0.97 -7.13
N ALA A 174 -6.40 -0.15 -6.49
CA ALA A 174 -5.80 -1.32 -7.12
C ALA A 174 -6.52 -2.63 -6.76
N HIS A 175 -6.03 -3.75 -7.29
CA HIS A 175 -6.29 -5.15 -6.88
C HIS A 175 -7.75 -5.57 -6.95
N GLY A 176 -8.56 -4.90 -7.78
CA GLY A 176 -9.99 -5.23 -7.93
C GLY A 176 -10.84 -4.81 -6.73
N TYR A 177 -10.37 -3.87 -5.90
CA TYR A 177 -11.17 -3.21 -4.86
C TYR A 177 -11.98 -2.06 -5.45
N LEU A 178 -12.78 -1.37 -4.65
CA LEU A 178 -13.86 -0.53 -5.15
C LEU A 178 -13.42 0.49 -6.21
N LEU A 179 -12.39 1.30 -5.95
CA LEU A 179 -11.94 2.29 -6.93
C LEU A 179 -11.43 1.63 -8.23
N HIS A 180 -10.72 0.50 -8.12
CA HIS A 180 -10.31 -0.27 -9.30
C HIS A 180 -11.51 -0.87 -10.07
N GLN A 181 -12.60 -1.23 -9.36
CA GLN A 181 -13.83 -1.69 -10.01
C GLN A 181 -14.47 -0.58 -10.86
N PHE A 182 -14.31 0.69 -10.49
CA PHE A 182 -14.74 1.80 -11.32
C PHE A 182 -13.80 2.04 -12.52
N LEU A 183 -12.50 1.90 -12.32
CA LEU A 183 -11.50 2.09 -13.39
C LEU A 183 -11.61 1.03 -14.49
N SER A 184 -11.73 -0.24 -14.10
CA SER A 184 -11.67 -1.36 -15.04
C SER A 184 -12.96 -1.58 -15.81
N PRO A 185 -12.92 -1.63 -17.17
CA PRO A 185 -14.09 -1.96 -17.97
C PRO A 185 -14.59 -3.40 -17.76
N ILE A 186 -13.79 -4.27 -17.12
CA ILE A 186 -14.21 -5.64 -16.77
C ILE A 186 -15.28 -5.61 -15.67
N ALA A 187 -15.18 -4.67 -14.73
CA ALA A 187 -16.08 -4.57 -13.58
C ALA A 187 -17.09 -3.43 -13.71
N ASN A 188 -16.76 -2.37 -14.42
CA ASN A 188 -17.61 -1.19 -14.59
C ASN A 188 -18.46 -1.32 -15.85
N ARG A 189 -19.76 -1.57 -15.68
CA ARG A 189 -20.78 -1.61 -16.74
C ARG A 189 -21.78 -0.47 -16.65
N ARG A 190 -21.41 0.60 -15.92
CA ARG A 190 -22.27 1.76 -15.74
C ARG A 190 -22.44 2.55 -17.03
N ASN A 191 -23.60 3.17 -17.18
CA ASN A 191 -23.94 4.07 -18.28
C ASN A 191 -24.22 5.51 -17.81
N ASP A 192 -23.94 5.79 -16.52
CA ASP A 192 -23.97 7.13 -15.95
C ASP A 192 -22.59 7.81 -16.02
N ARG A 193 -22.45 8.97 -15.36
CA ARG A 193 -21.23 9.78 -15.39
C ARG A 193 -19.96 9.10 -14.85
N TRP A 194 -20.07 7.96 -14.16
CA TRP A 194 -18.94 7.20 -13.62
C TRP A 194 -18.65 5.90 -14.40
N GLY A 195 -19.19 5.74 -15.61
CA GLY A 195 -18.99 4.59 -16.47
C GLY A 195 -18.62 4.98 -17.91
N GLY A 196 -18.65 4.01 -18.80
CA GLY A 196 -18.39 4.21 -20.24
C GLY A 196 -16.92 4.38 -20.58
N ASP A 197 -16.54 5.54 -21.07
CA ASP A 197 -15.18 5.84 -21.51
C ASP A 197 -14.19 6.03 -20.34
N PHE A 198 -12.92 6.31 -20.68
CA PHE A 198 -11.88 6.54 -19.69
C PHE A 198 -12.27 7.65 -18.69
N ASP A 199 -12.82 8.76 -19.17
CA ASP A 199 -13.14 9.91 -18.34
C ASP A 199 -14.21 9.58 -17.31
N GLY A 200 -15.24 8.83 -17.68
CA GLY A 200 -16.25 8.35 -16.76
C GLY A 200 -15.69 7.37 -15.75
N ARG A 201 -14.92 6.37 -16.19
CA ARG A 201 -14.34 5.36 -15.29
C ARG A 201 -13.30 5.93 -14.31
N ALA A 202 -12.50 6.89 -14.74
CA ALA A 202 -11.48 7.52 -13.89
C ALA A 202 -12.05 8.55 -12.90
N ARG A 203 -13.24 9.05 -13.15
CA ARG A 203 -13.88 10.16 -12.42
C ARG A 203 -13.90 9.94 -10.92
N LEU A 204 -14.43 8.81 -10.43
CA LEU A 204 -14.53 8.56 -8.99
C LEU A 204 -13.17 8.60 -8.31
N THR A 205 -12.16 7.95 -8.89
CA THR A 205 -10.80 7.94 -8.33
C THR A 205 -10.23 9.36 -8.24
N LEU A 206 -10.43 10.19 -9.26
CA LEU A 206 -9.97 11.58 -9.25
C LEU A 206 -10.75 12.45 -8.27
N GLU A 207 -12.08 12.27 -8.15
CA GLU A 207 -12.92 12.94 -7.14
C GLU A 207 -12.46 12.58 -5.72
N VAL A 208 -12.10 11.30 -5.45
CA VAL A 208 -11.52 10.84 -4.17
C VAL A 208 -10.16 11.50 -3.91
N VAL A 209 -9.26 11.51 -4.89
CA VAL A 209 -7.94 12.17 -4.76
C VAL A 209 -8.12 13.65 -4.41
N GLN A 210 -8.98 14.38 -5.10
CA GLN A 210 -9.25 15.80 -4.84
C GLN A 210 -9.81 16.02 -3.42
N ALA A 211 -10.81 15.22 -3.01
CA ALA A 211 -11.41 15.33 -1.70
C ALA A 211 -10.43 15.02 -0.56
N VAL A 212 -9.60 13.97 -0.72
CA VAL A 212 -8.56 13.62 0.25
C VAL A 212 -7.48 14.70 0.28
N ARG A 213 -6.98 15.17 -0.87
CA ARG A 213 -5.97 16.25 -0.90
C ARG A 213 -6.46 17.51 -0.21
N ALA A 214 -7.73 17.90 -0.42
CA ALA A 214 -8.33 19.06 0.24
C ALA A 214 -8.49 18.88 1.77
N ALA A 215 -8.57 17.63 2.23
CA ALA A 215 -8.71 17.30 3.65
C ALA A 215 -7.37 17.19 4.39
N LEU A 216 -6.24 17.06 3.67
CA LEU A 216 -4.93 16.88 4.25
C LEU A 216 -4.19 18.21 4.42
N PRO A 217 -3.40 18.39 5.50
CA PRO A 217 -2.41 19.46 5.60
C PRO A 217 -1.45 19.46 4.40
N ALA A 218 -0.94 20.64 4.05
CA ALA A 218 -0.09 20.81 2.87
C ALA A 218 1.20 19.98 2.92
N GLU A 219 1.73 19.77 4.13
CA GLU A 219 2.96 19.02 4.38
C GLU A 219 2.80 17.50 4.34
N ILE A 220 1.57 16.97 4.36
CA ILE A 220 1.32 15.52 4.32
C ILE A 220 1.26 15.04 2.87
N PRO A 221 2.17 14.15 2.43
CA PRO A 221 2.12 13.56 1.10
C PRO A 221 0.94 12.61 0.92
N LEU A 222 0.42 12.57 -0.31
CA LEU A 222 -0.65 11.70 -0.76
C LEU A 222 -0.11 10.69 -1.76
N SER A 223 -0.31 9.41 -1.47
CA SER A 223 -0.02 8.28 -2.35
C SER A 223 -1.29 7.76 -3.02
N LEU A 224 -1.16 7.28 -4.24
CA LEU A 224 -2.21 6.56 -4.96
C LEU A 224 -1.69 5.19 -5.37
N ARG A 225 -2.28 4.12 -4.84
CA ARG A 225 -1.94 2.76 -5.28
C ARG A 225 -2.84 2.33 -6.42
N VAL A 226 -2.21 1.88 -7.52
CA VAL A 226 -2.89 1.46 -8.76
C VAL A 226 -2.47 0.06 -9.20
N SER A 227 -3.37 -0.65 -9.87
CA SER A 227 -3.00 -1.78 -10.74
C SER A 227 -2.75 -1.23 -12.13
N HIS A 228 -1.49 -1.25 -12.61
CA HIS A 228 -1.17 -0.65 -13.90
C HIS A 228 -1.83 -1.38 -15.08
N THR A 229 -2.22 -2.64 -14.89
CA THR A 229 -2.96 -3.43 -15.89
C THR A 229 -3.75 -4.54 -15.20
N ASP A 230 -4.86 -4.95 -15.80
CA ASP A 230 -5.67 -6.08 -15.35
C ASP A 230 -5.07 -7.44 -15.75
N TRP A 231 -4.13 -7.48 -16.67
CA TRP A 231 -3.65 -8.70 -17.32
C TRP A 231 -4.77 -9.50 -18.00
N ILE A 232 -5.79 -8.80 -18.48
CA ILE A 232 -6.98 -9.35 -19.15
C ILE A 232 -7.21 -8.53 -20.44
N GLU A 233 -7.43 -9.20 -21.55
CA GLU A 233 -7.79 -8.54 -22.80
C GLU A 233 -9.09 -7.73 -22.64
N GLY A 234 -9.09 -6.49 -23.14
CA GLY A 234 -10.18 -5.54 -22.96
C GLY A 234 -10.34 -5.01 -21.53
N GLY A 235 -9.39 -5.27 -20.64
CA GLY A 235 -9.33 -4.71 -19.29
C GLY A 235 -8.60 -3.38 -19.21
N TRP A 236 -8.33 -2.93 -17.98
CA TRP A 236 -7.55 -1.72 -17.70
C TRP A 236 -6.11 -1.88 -18.15
N THR A 237 -5.54 -0.84 -18.76
CA THR A 237 -4.24 -0.87 -19.42
C THR A 237 -3.21 0.04 -18.75
N THR A 238 -1.92 -0.23 -19.03
CA THR A 238 -0.83 0.63 -18.56
C THR A 238 -0.94 2.06 -19.12
N ALA A 239 -1.41 2.22 -20.35
CA ALA A 239 -1.60 3.55 -20.96
C ALA A 239 -2.66 4.37 -20.22
N GLU A 240 -3.78 3.74 -19.84
CA GLU A 240 -4.82 4.37 -19.02
C GLU A 240 -4.29 4.70 -17.62
N THR A 241 -3.44 3.85 -17.05
CA THR A 241 -2.79 4.12 -15.74
C THR A 241 -1.87 5.34 -15.83
N VAL A 242 -1.10 5.49 -16.88
CA VAL A 242 -0.26 6.68 -17.10
C VAL A 242 -1.10 7.95 -17.19
N GLU A 243 -2.22 7.92 -17.91
CA GLU A 243 -3.13 9.06 -18.00
C GLU A 243 -3.82 9.36 -16.67
N LEU A 244 -4.28 8.34 -15.94
CA LEU A 244 -4.82 8.50 -14.59
C LEU A 244 -3.78 9.14 -13.66
N ALA A 245 -2.55 8.64 -13.65
CA ALA A 245 -1.46 9.15 -12.81
C ALA A 245 -1.10 10.60 -13.14
N ARG A 246 -1.13 10.98 -14.42
CA ARG A 246 -0.92 12.37 -14.85
C ARG A 246 -1.99 13.31 -14.26
N ARG A 247 -3.26 12.92 -14.35
CA ARG A 247 -4.38 13.70 -13.78
C ARG A 247 -4.35 13.70 -12.25
N ALA A 248 -4.01 12.57 -11.63
CA ALA A 248 -3.87 12.45 -10.18
C ALA A 248 -2.74 13.34 -9.63
N LYS A 249 -1.59 13.42 -10.34
CA LYS A 249 -0.50 14.37 -10.01
C LYS A 249 -1.00 15.82 -9.97
N VAL A 250 -1.76 16.24 -10.99
CA VAL A 250 -2.36 17.59 -11.04
C VAL A 250 -3.36 17.78 -9.88
N ALA A 251 -4.09 16.74 -9.51
CA ALA A 251 -5.01 16.75 -8.38
C ALA A 251 -4.31 16.67 -6.99
N GLY A 252 -2.99 16.50 -6.95
CA GLY A 252 -2.19 16.60 -5.72
C GLY A 252 -1.65 15.28 -5.17
N VAL A 253 -1.58 14.21 -5.98
CA VAL A 253 -0.82 12.99 -5.66
C VAL A 253 0.67 13.28 -5.79
N ASP A 254 1.43 12.87 -4.79
CA ASP A 254 2.87 13.09 -4.69
C ASP A 254 3.69 11.86 -5.10
N ILE A 255 3.15 10.66 -4.89
CA ILE A 255 3.76 9.38 -5.25
C ILE A 255 2.70 8.38 -5.72
N VAL A 256 3.03 7.56 -6.72
CA VAL A 256 2.16 6.47 -7.19
C VAL A 256 2.81 5.13 -6.85
N ASP A 257 2.12 4.30 -6.05
CA ASP A 257 2.49 2.90 -5.80
C ASP A 257 1.93 2.03 -6.92
N VAL A 258 2.82 1.45 -7.72
CA VAL A 258 2.45 0.76 -8.96
C VAL A 258 2.49 -0.75 -8.79
N SER A 259 1.30 -1.33 -8.65
CA SER A 259 1.04 -2.77 -8.62
C SER A 259 0.33 -3.24 -9.90
N SER A 260 -0.28 -4.42 -9.91
CA SER A 260 -1.04 -4.93 -11.07
C SER A 260 -2.08 -5.99 -10.71
N GLY A 261 -3.04 -6.19 -11.61
CA GLY A 261 -4.02 -7.26 -11.54
C GLY A 261 -5.02 -7.15 -10.40
N GLY A 262 -5.68 -8.26 -10.10
CA GLY A 262 -6.60 -8.40 -8.99
C GLY A 262 -8.07 -8.14 -9.34
N ILE A 263 -8.39 -7.65 -10.53
CA ILE A 263 -9.79 -7.37 -10.91
C ILE A 263 -10.62 -8.65 -11.05
N ASP A 264 -10.03 -9.67 -11.66
CA ASP A 264 -10.63 -11.00 -11.79
C ASP A 264 -9.53 -12.07 -11.72
N PRO A 265 -9.32 -12.69 -10.55
CA PRO A 265 -8.25 -13.67 -10.35
C PRO A 265 -8.32 -14.91 -11.24
N GLN A 266 -9.51 -15.25 -11.75
CA GLN A 266 -9.68 -16.42 -12.61
C GLN A 266 -9.32 -16.15 -14.08
N ARG A 267 -9.46 -14.91 -14.53
CA ARG A 267 -9.22 -14.50 -15.93
C ARG A 267 -7.86 -13.89 -16.17
N GLN A 268 -7.24 -13.31 -15.15
CA GLN A 268 -5.94 -12.63 -15.27
C GLN A 268 -4.81 -13.61 -15.58
N LYS A 269 -3.93 -13.22 -16.50
CA LYS A 269 -2.73 -13.99 -16.88
C LYS A 269 -1.46 -13.25 -16.47
N ILE A 270 -1.19 -13.23 -15.16
CA ILE A 270 -0.04 -12.51 -14.61
C ILE A 270 1.25 -13.27 -14.94
N PRO A 271 2.25 -12.65 -15.59
CA PRO A 271 3.55 -13.26 -15.85
C PRO A 271 4.42 -13.20 -14.58
N VAL A 272 4.10 -14.07 -13.60
CA VAL A 272 4.75 -14.03 -12.28
C VAL A 272 6.25 -14.33 -12.40
N ALA A 273 7.07 -13.28 -12.25
CA ALA A 273 8.53 -13.33 -12.28
C ALA A 273 9.10 -12.22 -11.37
N PRO A 274 10.38 -12.29 -10.96
CA PRO A 274 11.01 -11.16 -10.28
C PRO A 274 10.82 -9.86 -11.05
N LEU A 275 10.42 -8.78 -10.36
CA LEU A 275 10.24 -7.43 -10.92
C LEU A 275 9.11 -7.29 -11.95
N TYR A 276 8.18 -8.22 -12.06
CA TYR A 276 7.15 -8.26 -13.12
C TYR A 276 6.25 -7.02 -13.21
N GLN A 277 6.15 -6.22 -12.15
CA GLN A 277 5.37 -4.98 -12.12
C GLN A 277 6.20 -3.71 -12.42
N VAL A 278 7.53 -3.82 -12.41
CA VAL A 278 8.44 -2.70 -12.63
C VAL A 278 8.21 -1.99 -13.99
N PRO A 279 7.93 -2.69 -15.10
CA PRO A 279 7.62 -2.00 -16.36
C PRO A 279 6.46 -1.00 -16.25
N GLY A 280 5.45 -1.30 -15.42
CA GLY A 280 4.36 -0.37 -15.14
C GLY A 280 4.81 0.85 -14.34
N ALA A 281 5.68 0.66 -13.33
CA ALA A 281 6.23 1.75 -12.54
C ALA A 281 7.08 2.70 -13.41
N VAL A 282 7.94 2.13 -14.27
CA VAL A 282 8.75 2.89 -15.25
C VAL A 282 7.86 3.70 -16.18
N ALA A 283 6.82 3.08 -16.78
CA ALA A 283 5.90 3.76 -17.67
C ALA A 283 5.18 4.94 -17.00
N VAL A 284 4.72 4.77 -15.76
CA VAL A 284 4.09 5.86 -14.99
C VAL A 284 5.09 6.98 -14.72
N ARG A 285 6.30 6.64 -14.28
CA ARG A 285 7.35 7.63 -13.96
C ARG A 285 7.75 8.45 -15.18
N GLU A 286 8.06 7.78 -16.28
CA GLU A 286 8.47 8.43 -17.55
C GLU A 286 7.34 9.25 -18.15
N GLY A 287 6.11 8.70 -18.15
CA GLY A 287 4.95 9.36 -18.76
C GLY A 287 4.40 10.55 -17.97
N THR A 288 4.78 10.72 -16.69
CA THR A 288 4.16 11.74 -15.81
C THR A 288 5.16 12.57 -15.03
N GLY A 289 6.38 12.06 -14.78
CA GLY A 289 7.35 12.67 -13.87
C GLY A 289 6.84 12.76 -12.42
N VAL A 290 5.85 11.97 -12.00
CA VAL A 290 5.49 11.81 -10.59
C VAL A 290 6.45 10.83 -9.94
N ALA A 291 6.72 10.97 -8.64
CA ALA A 291 7.49 9.95 -7.94
C ALA A 291 6.74 8.62 -7.94
N VAL A 292 7.47 7.50 -8.03
CA VAL A 292 6.85 6.16 -8.04
C VAL A 292 7.48 5.25 -6.99
N ALA A 293 6.63 4.43 -6.40
CA ALA A 293 7.03 3.28 -5.60
C ALA A 293 6.84 2.01 -6.43
N ALA A 294 7.88 1.17 -6.51
CA ALA A 294 7.83 -0.10 -7.21
C ALA A 294 7.64 -1.26 -6.23
N VAL A 295 6.80 -2.20 -6.60
CA VAL A 295 6.52 -3.44 -5.87
C VAL A 295 6.46 -4.61 -6.87
N GLY A 296 6.65 -5.84 -6.42
CA GLY A 296 6.44 -7.03 -7.24
C GLY A 296 7.64 -7.96 -7.29
N LEU A 297 7.71 -8.91 -6.34
CA LEU A 297 8.79 -9.89 -6.22
C LEU A 297 10.20 -9.25 -6.23
N ILE A 298 10.34 -8.11 -5.57
CA ILE A 298 11.64 -7.55 -5.19
C ILE A 298 12.06 -8.31 -3.94
N THR A 299 13.12 -9.13 -4.03
CA THR A 299 13.57 -10.00 -2.94
C THR A 299 15.02 -9.72 -2.57
N GLU A 300 15.86 -9.43 -3.55
CA GLU A 300 17.30 -9.26 -3.37
C GLU A 300 17.67 -7.79 -3.22
N PRO A 301 18.65 -7.46 -2.35
CA PRO A 301 19.14 -6.10 -2.14
C PRO A 301 19.60 -5.42 -3.44
N GLU A 302 20.28 -6.16 -4.31
CA GLU A 302 20.79 -5.67 -5.59
C GLU A 302 19.66 -5.26 -6.54
N GLN A 303 18.53 -5.99 -6.54
CA GLN A 303 17.33 -5.62 -7.32
C GLN A 303 16.77 -4.29 -6.83
N ALA A 304 16.60 -4.14 -5.50
CA ALA A 304 16.08 -2.91 -4.91
C ALA A 304 17.00 -1.71 -5.18
N GLN A 305 18.33 -1.90 -5.00
CA GLN A 305 19.34 -0.90 -5.29
C GLN A 305 19.30 -0.46 -6.77
N ALA A 306 19.26 -1.40 -7.69
CA ALA A 306 19.24 -1.13 -9.12
C ALA A 306 18.01 -0.29 -9.53
N LEU A 307 16.82 -0.61 -9.00
CA LEU A 307 15.60 0.15 -9.27
C LEU A 307 15.75 1.63 -8.92
N VAL A 308 16.42 1.94 -7.82
CA VAL A 308 16.64 3.33 -7.38
C VAL A 308 17.77 3.99 -8.14
N THR A 309 18.92 3.33 -8.25
CA THR A 309 20.12 3.92 -8.91
C THR A 309 19.97 4.08 -10.41
N GLU A 310 19.17 3.25 -11.07
CA GLU A 310 18.85 3.38 -12.48
C GLU A 310 17.68 4.33 -12.75
N GLY A 311 17.10 4.93 -11.71
CA GLY A 311 16.01 5.88 -11.83
C GLY A 311 14.69 5.24 -12.27
N LYS A 312 14.50 3.93 -12.04
CA LYS A 312 13.26 3.20 -12.36
C LYS A 312 12.18 3.40 -11.31
N ALA A 313 12.58 3.64 -10.06
CA ALA A 313 11.68 3.96 -8.97
C ALA A 313 12.33 4.94 -7.99
N ASP A 314 11.50 5.67 -7.23
CA ASP A 314 11.96 6.59 -6.19
C ASP A 314 11.94 5.91 -4.82
N MET A 315 11.12 4.86 -4.65
CA MET A 315 10.99 4.02 -3.46
C MET A 315 10.71 2.56 -3.89
N VAL A 316 11.14 1.60 -3.09
CA VAL A 316 10.77 0.19 -3.26
C VAL A 316 9.87 -0.26 -2.11
N LEU A 317 8.80 -0.97 -2.42
CA LEU A 317 7.88 -1.52 -1.43
C LEU A 317 8.05 -3.04 -1.36
N LEU A 318 8.33 -3.52 -0.16
CA LEU A 318 8.52 -4.94 0.10
C LEU A 318 7.35 -5.48 0.92
N ALA A 319 6.80 -6.62 0.47
CA ALA A 319 5.74 -7.34 1.17
C ALA A 319 6.28 -8.65 1.75
N ARG A 320 6.21 -9.75 0.99
CA ARG A 320 6.59 -11.10 1.46
C ARG A 320 8.04 -11.21 1.96
N ALA A 321 8.96 -10.42 1.40
CA ALA A 321 10.33 -10.36 1.91
C ALA A 321 10.35 -9.87 3.37
N LEU A 322 9.62 -8.79 3.68
CA LEU A 322 9.51 -8.24 5.04
C LEU A 322 8.58 -9.05 5.96
N LEU A 323 7.69 -9.91 5.44
CA LEU A 323 6.98 -10.88 6.27
C LEU A 323 7.93 -11.95 6.82
N ARG A 324 8.84 -12.42 5.98
CA ARG A 324 9.85 -13.44 6.37
C ARG A 324 10.96 -12.86 7.22
N ASP A 325 11.37 -11.63 6.92
CA ASP A 325 12.52 -10.98 7.52
C ASP A 325 12.27 -9.49 7.80
N PRO A 326 11.83 -9.14 9.00
CA PRO A 326 11.64 -7.73 9.39
C PRO A 326 12.93 -6.90 9.34
N TYR A 327 14.11 -7.52 9.42
CA TYR A 327 15.43 -6.88 9.42
C TYR A 327 16.09 -6.84 8.04
N TRP A 328 15.33 -7.16 6.99
CA TRP A 328 15.81 -7.10 5.61
C TRP A 328 16.54 -5.78 5.27
N PRO A 329 16.07 -4.56 5.67
CA PRO A 329 16.78 -3.33 5.35
C PRO A 329 18.19 -3.26 5.93
N MET A 330 18.38 -3.72 7.17
CA MET A 330 19.71 -3.78 7.80
C MET A 330 20.63 -4.78 7.11
N ARG A 331 20.10 -5.97 6.76
CA ARG A 331 20.88 -6.98 6.03
C ARG A 331 21.19 -6.55 4.62
N ALA A 332 20.27 -5.87 3.93
CA ALA A 332 20.53 -5.28 2.63
C ALA A 332 21.67 -4.26 2.67
N ALA A 333 21.73 -3.43 3.72
CA ALA A 333 22.83 -2.49 3.89
C ALA A 333 24.18 -3.18 4.05
N VAL A 334 24.24 -4.30 4.78
CA VAL A 334 25.46 -5.10 4.91
C VAL A 334 25.82 -5.76 3.57
N ALA A 335 24.86 -6.42 2.91
CA ALA A 335 25.09 -7.12 1.64
C ALA A 335 25.60 -6.18 0.53
N LEU A 336 25.11 -4.94 0.50
CA LEU A 336 25.52 -3.92 -0.48
C LEU A 336 26.77 -3.13 -0.06
N GLY A 337 27.48 -3.55 0.99
CA GLY A 337 28.69 -2.84 1.47
C GLY A 337 28.40 -1.48 2.12
N ARG A 338 27.17 -1.22 2.53
CA ARG A 338 26.68 0.03 3.14
C ARG A 338 26.35 -0.17 4.64
N ALA A 339 27.12 -1.03 5.31
CA ALA A 339 26.97 -1.28 6.74
C ALA A 339 26.94 0.07 7.53
N GLY A 340 25.91 0.25 8.38
CA GLY A 340 25.67 1.49 9.13
C GLY A 340 24.80 2.53 8.42
N ALA A 341 24.43 2.36 7.14
CA ALA A 341 23.45 3.22 6.47
C ALA A 341 22.06 3.10 7.10
N VAL A 342 21.73 1.92 7.62
CA VAL A 342 20.55 1.68 8.45
C VAL A 342 21.01 1.43 9.88
N LYS A 343 20.55 2.27 10.82
CA LYS A 343 20.98 2.18 12.22
C LYS A 343 20.17 1.14 12.98
N ALA A 344 20.85 0.20 13.63
CA ALA A 344 20.21 -0.67 14.62
C ALA A 344 19.82 0.15 15.88
N PRO A 345 18.70 -0.20 16.54
CA PRO A 345 18.39 0.41 17.81
C PRO A 345 19.46 0.04 18.86
N PRO A 346 19.71 0.91 19.87
CA PRO A 346 20.77 0.67 20.86
C PRO A 346 20.66 -0.68 21.57
N GLN A 347 19.42 -1.18 21.76
CA GLN A 347 19.17 -2.46 22.39
C GLN A 347 19.72 -3.66 21.58
N TYR A 348 19.88 -3.49 20.27
CA TYR A 348 20.37 -4.52 19.33
C TYR A 348 21.80 -4.25 18.86
N ASP A 349 22.47 -3.20 19.38
CA ASP A 349 23.80 -2.79 18.98
C ASP A 349 24.83 -3.95 19.06
N ARG A 350 24.70 -4.80 20.08
CA ARG A 350 25.56 -5.99 20.23
C ARG A 350 25.45 -6.97 19.08
N GLY A 351 24.28 -7.09 18.48
CA GLY A 351 24.05 -7.98 17.34
C GLY A 351 24.53 -7.41 16.01
N TRP A 352 24.54 -6.08 15.86
CA TRP A 352 24.81 -5.41 14.59
C TRP A 352 26.13 -4.64 14.55
N ASN A 353 26.53 -4.00 15.65
CA ASN A 353 27.70 -3.11 15.67
C ASN A 353 28.65 -3.35 16.85
N GLY A 354 28.27 -4.12 17.85
CA GLY A 354 28.88 -4.09 19.17
C GLY A 354 29.98 -5.11 19.44
N ILE A 355 30.24 -6.01 18.53
CA ILE A 355 31.15 -7.15 18.75
C ILE A 355 32.58 -6.70 19.05
N GLY A 356 33.03 -5.61 18.42
CA GLY A 356 34.36 -5.04 18.66
C GLY A 356 34.52 -4.31 19.99
N LYS A 357 33.45 -3.79 20.60
CA LYS A 357 33.52 -3.02 21.86
C LYS A 357 33.74 -3.89 23.11
N PHE A 358 33.44 -5.17 23.04
CA PHE A 358 33.55 -6.11 24.17
C PHE A 358 34.74 -7.04 24.07
N GLY A 359 35.71 -6.77 23.16
CA GLY A 359 36.90 -7.60 23.02
C GLY A 359 36.67 -8.96 22.37
N MET A 360 35.45 -9.26 21.91
CA MET A 360 35.18 -10.47 21.16
C MET A 360 35.40 -10.19 19.66
N ARG A 361 36.37 -10.86 19.07
CA ARG A 361 36.58 -10.87 17.62
C ARG A 361 35.76 -12.03 17.03
N PHE A 362 34.70 -11.68 16.31
CA PHE A 362 34.09 -12.62 15.37
C PHE A 362 34.71 -12.35 14.00
N GLU A 363 35.02 -13.39 13.28
CA GLU A 363 35.46 -13.23 11.87
C GLU A 363 34.30 -12.60 11.09
N THR A 364 34.48 -11.35 10.71
CA THR A 364 33.57 -10.65 9.81
C THR A 364 33.73 -11.31 8.44
N GLY A 365 32.73 -12.04 7.98
CA GLY A 365 32.75 -12.64 6.65
C GLY A 365 32.05 -13.99 6.53
N ALA A 366 31.62 -14.62 7.60
CA ALA A 366 30.74 -15.78 7.45
C ALA A 366 29.36 -15.30 6.95
N PRO A 367 28.89 -15.76 5.78
CA PRO A 367 27.51 -15.48 5.38
C PRO A 367 26.57 -16.02 6.45
N PHE A 368 25.53 -15.27 6.79
CA PHE A 368 24.45 -15.81 7.60
C PHE A 368 23.98 -17.10 6.94
N PRO A 369 23.76 -18.19 7.70
CA PRO A 369 23.26 -19.42 7.11
C PRO A 369 21.94 -19.12 6.38
N PRO A 370 21.72 -19.74 5.22
CA PRO A 370 20.44 -19.61 4.54
C PRO A 370 19.32 -20.06 5.49
N LEU A 371 18.25 -19.26 5.57
CA LEU A 371 17.04 -19.61 6.29
C LEU A 371 16.33 -20.79 5.63
#